data_12e2f8df678f4fc6c7f13d37605473e8
#
_entry.id   12e2f8df678f4fc6c7f13d37605473e8
#
_cell.length_a   1.000
_cell.length_b   1.000
_cell.length_c   1.000
_cell.angle_alpha   90.00
_cell.angle_beta   90.00
_cell.angle_gamma   90.00
#
_symmetry.space_group_name_H-M   'P 1'
#
loop_
_entity.id
_entity.type
_entity.pdbx_description
1 polymer ?
#
loop_
_entity_poly.entity_id
_entity_poly.type
_entity_poly.pdbx_seq_one_letter_code
_entity_poly.pdbx_strand_id
1 'polypeptide(L)'
;IYDEQTILSVAQDLIGSGLARAGYRIVWLDFGWASGARTSSGQLVLNPGQWPHGLAWLTGWLHAHGLLAGIYTDAGRSGCYGRGVGSYGHYQQDADQFAAWGFDAIKVDFCGAAQQGFTPRTLYTGFASAIRDNSSGRPMILNVCNFWTPGQLDGKRPTYANSSYGNALWAPQVAQSWRTDTDIGGTGRIVFANVLRNLDADGAHPRASGPGHWNDPDYLGPQLGMTSAEAQAQLTMWSIVAAPLIIGSDPRELSRATIRMLENRRVLAVDQDRLGVQGTEIAVDGTGQVWAKPLTGGRRAVALLNTGRRTIRIATTAMAIGIKRAGRYEVENAWNGRTSTVAGTISAQVAPDSALLYVVTP
;
A
#
# COMPACT_ATOMS: atom_id res chain seq x y z
N ILE A 1 10.21 1.22 -19.53
CA ILE A 1 11.45 1.71 -18.86
C ILE A 1 11.29 3.20 -18.71
N TYR A 2 11.42 3.67 -17.50
CA TYR A 2 11.43 5.10 -17.15
C TYR A 2 12.88 5.56 -16.92
N ASP A 3 13.07 6.87 -16.88
CA ASP A 3 14.37 7.51 -16.75
C ASP A 3 14.31 8.67 -15.73
N GLU A 4 15.43 9.30 -15.50
CA GLU A 4 15.57 10.43 -14.57
C GLU A 4 14.59 11.56 -14.89
N GLN A 5 14.43 11.92 -16.16
CA GLN A 5 13.52 12.99 -16.57
C GLN A 5 12.06 12.63 -16.29
N THR A 6 11.67 11.38 -16.52
CA THR A 6 10.33 10.86 -16.20
C THR A 6 10.06 10.96 -14.70
N ILE A 7 11.01 10.54 -13.85
CA ILE A 7 10.87 10.62 -12.39
C ILE A 7 10.78 12.05 -11.90
N LEU A 8 11.59 12.94 -12.44
CA LEU A 8 11.52 14.37 -12.11
C LEU A 8 10.16 14.97 -12.48
N SER A 9 9.65 14.66 -13.66
CA SER A 9 8.32 15.11 -14.10
C SER A 9 7.21 14.59 -13.18
N VAL A 10 7.23 13.31 -12.83
CA VAL A 10 6.27 12.71 -11.87
C VAL A 10 6.35 13.42 -10.51
N ALA A 11 7.57 13.66 -9.99
CA ALA A 11 7.78 14.32 -8.72
C ALA A 11 7.27 15.79 -8.73
N GLN A 12 7.51 16.52 -9.82
CA GLN A 12 7.02 17.88 -10.00
C GLN A 12 5.49 17.93 -10.01
N ASP A 13 4.82 16.99 -10.70
CA ASP A 13 3.36 16.91 -10.70
C ASP A 13 2.80 16.49 -9.34
N LEU A 14 3.46 15.59 -8.63
CA LEU A 14 3.09 15.21 -7.25
C LEU A 14 3.10 16.43 -6.31
N ILE A 15 4.09 17.30 -6.47
CA ILE A 15 4.19 18.58 -5.72
C ILE A 15 3.13 19.57 -6.19
N GLY A 16 3.06 19.80 -7.51
CA GLY A 16 2.21 20.81 -8.14
C GLY A 16 0.72 20.52 -7.96
N SER A 17 0.31 19.29 -7.99
CA SER A 17 -1.08 18.87 -7.74
C SER A 17 -1.51 19.04 -6.29
N GLY A 18 -0.58 19.04 -5.34
CA GLY A 18 -0.86 19.07 -3.90
C GLY A 18 -0.82 17.71 -3.23
N LEU A 19 -0.70 16.62 -3.96
CA LEU A 19 -0.65 15.24 -3.43
C LEU A 19 0.50 15.06 -2.43
N ALA A 20 1.68 15.67 -2.70
CA ALA A 20 2.79 15.66 -1.75
C ALA A 20 2.42 16.29 -0.40
N ARG A 21 1.66 17.39 -0.39
CA ARG A 21 1.14 18.03 0.84
C ARG A 21 0.07 17.21 1.54
N ALA A 22 -0.66 16.38 0.79
CA ALA A 22 -1.65 15.46 1.34
C ALA A 22 -1.00 14.24 2.03
N GLY A 23 0.31 14.00 1.80
CA GLY A 23 1.07 12.93 2.45
C GLY A 23 1.71 11.93 1.50
N TYR A 24 1.41 11.97 0.22
CA TYR A 24 2.02 11.10 -0.81
C TYR A 24 3.42 11.60 -1.15
N ARG A 25 4.41 11.18 -0.35
CA ARG A 25 5.73 11.81 -0.37
C ARG A 25 6.86 10.91 -0.84
N ILE A 26 6.67 9.60 -0.90
CA ILE A 26 7.72 8.68 -1.36
C ILE A 26 7.56 8.46 -2.87
N VAL A 27 8.59 8.79 -3.63
CA VAL A 27 8.68 8.49 -5.06
C VAL A 27 9.44 7.17 -5.21
N TRP A 28 8.76 6.14 -5.72
CA TRP A 28 9.31 4.81 -5.86
C TRP A 28 9.89 4.56 -7.25
N LEU A 29 11.14 4.13 -7.30
CA LEU A 29 11.75 3.52 -8.48
C LEU A 29 11.50 2.02 -8.41
N ASP A 30 10.45 1.54 -9.06
CA ASP A 30 10.13 0.11 -9.12
C ASP A 30 11.03 -0.61 -10.15
N PHE A 31 10.72 -1.85 -10.48
CA PHE A 31 11.49 -2.65 -11.44
C PHE A 31 11.81 -1.88 -12.74
N GLY A 32 13.09 -1.99 -13.23
CA GLY A 32 13.52 -1.37 -14.48
C GLY A 32 14.53 -0.21 -14.34
N TRP A 33 14.88 0.19 -13.13
CA TRP A 33 15.87 1.25 -12.88
C TRP A 33 17.33 0.77 -13.07
N ALA A 34 17.63 -0.51 -12.78
CA ALA A 34 18.97 -1.07 -12.86
C ALA A 34 19.36 -1.48 -14.29
N SER A 35 20.62 -1.35 -14.64
CA SER A 35 21.15 -1.83 -15.93
C SER A 35 21.14 -3.35 -16.10
N GLY A 36 20.96 -4.10 -15.00
CA GLY A 36 21.04 -5.55 -15.00
C GLY A 36 22.44 -6.10 -14.85
N ALA A 37 23.42 -5.26 -14.49
CA ALA A 37 24.82 -5.65 -14.33
C ALA A 37 25.37 -5.26 -12.94
N ARG A 38 26.46 -5.95 -12.55
CA ARG A 38 27.30 -5.59 -11.41
C ARG A 38 28.74 -5.38 -11.86
N THR A 39 29.47 -4.55 -11.14
CA THR A 39 30.92 -4.41 -11.31
C THR A 39 31.63 -5.69 -10.87
N SER A 40 32.93 -5.79 -11.16
CA SER A 40 33.79 -6.88 -10.65
C SER A 40 33.86 -6.92 -9.12
N SER A 41 33.61 -5.79 -8.45
CA SER A 41 33.47 -5.69 -6.98
C SER A 41 32.05 -5.97 -6.48
N GLY A 42 31.10 -6.31 -7.36
CA GLY A 42 29.71 -6.68 -7.01
C GLY A 42 28.72 -5.52 -6.92
N GLN A 43 29.12 -4.27 -7.10
CA GLN A 43 28.23 -3.10 -7.02
C GLN A 43 27.24 -3.07 -8.19
N LEU A 44 26.03 -2.60 -7.95
CA LEU A 44 25.02 -2.39 -8.99
C LEU A 44 25.46 -1.27 -9.93
N VAL A 45 25.30 -1.51 -11.24
CA VAL A 45 25.68 -0.57 -12.29
C VAL A 45 24.46 0.16 -12.79
N LEU A 46 24.55 1.49 -12.89
CA LEU A 46 23.54 2.35 -13.51
C LEU A 46 23.75 2.45 -15.02
N ASN A 47 22.66 2.60 -15.75
CA ASN A 47 22.71 3.00 -17.15
C ASN A 47 22.86 4.53 -17.21
N PRO A 48 24.00 5.08 -17.71
CA PRO A 48 24.20 6.54 -17.74
C PRO A 48 23.26 7.27 -18.70
N GLY A 49 22.70 6.57 -19.70
CA GLY A 49 21.67 7.13 -20.56
C GLY A 49 20.30 7.23 -19.88
N GLN A 50 20.04 6.42 -18.87
CA GLN A 50 18.82 6.45 -18.06
C GLN A 50 18.97 7.41 -16.86
N TRP A 51 20.14 7.44 -16.25
CA TRP A 51 20.45 8.20 -15.04
C TRP A 51 21.71 9.07 -15.25
N PRO A 52 21.65 10.13 -16.06
CA PRO A 52 22.83 10.92 -16.44
C PRO A 52 23.52 11.59 -15.24
N HIS A 53 22.78 11.98 -14.20
CA HIS A 53 23.36 12.55 -12.98
C HIS A 53 23.56 11.51 -11.86
N GLY A 54 23.04 10.28 -12.04
CA GLY A 54 23.07 9.22 -11.05
C GLY A 54 22.00 9.33 -9.97
N LEU A 55 21.76 8.21 -9.26
CA LEU A 55 20.67 8.12 -8.30
C LEU A 55 20.90 8.95 -7.03
N ALA A 56 22.14 9.17 -6.61
CA ALA A 56 22.43 10.04 -5.45
C ALA A 56 22.06 11.52 -5.73
N TRP A 57 22.22 11.97 -6.97
CA TRP A 57 21.75 13.29 -7.37
C TRP A 57 20.22 13.36 -7.38
N LEU A 58 19.57 12.34 -7.93
CA LEU A 58 18.11 12.29 -7.99
C LEU A 58 17.47 12.28 -6.58
N THR A 59 17.98 11.47 -5.67
CA THR A 59 17.46 11.44 -4.28
C THR A 59 17.72 12.77 -3.57
N GLY A 60 18.90 13.40 -3.79
CA GLY A 60 19.20 14.73 -3.29
C GLY A 60 18.21 15.78 -3.80
N TRP A 61 17.85 15.71 -5.09
CA TRP A 61 16.83 16.58 -5.67
C TRP A 61 15.45 16.36 -5.02
N LEU A 62 15.03 15.10 -4.86
CA LEU A 62 13.76 14.74 -4.21
C LEU A 62 13.70 15.28 -2.78
N HIS A 63 14.75 15.08 -1.99
CA HIS A 63 14.85 15.58 -0.61
C HIS A 63 14.79 17.10 -0.54
N ALA A 64 15.48 17.82 -1.44
CA ALA A 64 15.44 19.28 -1.50
C ALA A 64 14.03 19.82 -1.77
N HIS A 65 13.15 19.01 -2.35
CA HIS A 65 11.76 19.34 -2.63
C HIS A 65 10.75 18.73 -1.62
N GLY A 66 11.25 18.20 -0.49
CA GLY A 66 10.41 17.65 0.58
C GLY A 66 9.80 16.27 0.29
N LEU A 67 10.32 15.59 -0.72
CA LEU A 67 9.95 14.20 -1.07
C LEU A 67 10.95 13.21 -0.48
N LEU A 68 10.59 11.96 -0.45
CA LEU A 68 11.42 10.81 -0.07
C LEU A 68 11.59 9.90 -1.30
N ALA A 69 12.61 9.07 -1.27
CA ALA A 69 12.94 8.17 -2.36
C ALA A 69 12.83 6.71 -1.96
N GLY A 70 12.12 5.91 -2.74
CA GLY A 70 12.07 4.45 -2.62
C GLY A 70 12.73 3.77 -3.82
N ILE A 71 13.32 2.59 -3.61
CA ILE A 71 13.95 1.79 -4.65
C ILE A 71 13.49 0.34 -4.58
N TYR A 72 13.55 -0.35 -5.69
CA TYR A 72 13.17 -1.75 -5.84
C TYR A 72 14.40 -2.66 -5.96
N THR A 73 14.29 -3.87 -5.41
CA THR A 73 15.15 -5.02 -5.74
C THR A 73 14.36 -6.33 -5.59
N ASP A 74 15.01 -7.48 -5.90
CA ASP A 74 14.49 -8.81 -5.63
C ASP A 74 15.42 -9.53 -4.64
N ALA A 75 14.85 -10.33 -3.75
CA ALA A 75 15.61 -11.09 -2.74
C ALA A 75 16.42 -12.24 -3.36
N GLY A 76 16.09 -12.67 -4.57
CA GLY A 76 16.78 -13.73 -5.32
C GLY A 76 18.02 -13.28 -6.07
N ARG A 77 18.54 -14.17 -6.93
CA ARG A 77 19.71 -13.89 -7.79
C ARG A 77 19.38 -13.01 -8.99
N SER A 78 18.13 -13.00 -9.40
CA SER A 78 17.62 -12.20 -10.51
C SER A 78 16.32 -11.53 -10.09
N GLY A 79 15.89 -10.48 -10.79
CA GLY A 79 14.57 -9.92 -10.64
C GLY A 79 13.47 -10.82 -11.22
N CYS A 80 12.26 -10.32 -11.22
CA CYS A 80 11.07 -10.99 -11.75
C CYS A 80 11.28 -11.44 -13.20
N TYR A 81 10.77 -12.61 -13.51
CA TYR A 81 10.89 -13.23 -14.85
C TYR A 81 12.35 -13.49 -15.28
N GLY A 82 13.29 -13.61 -14.34
CA GLY A 82 14.72 -13.79 -14.63
C GLY A 82 15.40 -12.57 -15.24
N ARG A 83 14.78 -11.40 -15.13
CA ARG A 83 15.31 -10.15 -15.70
C ARG A 83 16.06 -9.34 -14.63
N GLY A 84 17.16 -8.72 -15.06
CA GLY A 84 17.99 -7.90 -14.17
C GLY A 84 18.74 -8.73 -13.13
N VAL A 85 19.36 -8.05 -12.18
CA VAL A 85 20.05 -8.65 -11.04
C VAL A 85 19.21 -8.52 -9.79
N GLY A 86 19.18 -9.60 -8.99
CA GLY A 86 18.65 -9.55 -7.62
C GLY A 86 19.78 -9.36 -6.59
N SER A 87 19.41 -9.27 -5.34
CA SER A 87 20.34 -8.96 -4.24
C SER A 87 20.92 -10.19 -3.54
N TYR A 88 20.54 -11.41 -3.92
CA TYR A 88 21.03 -12.63 -3.27
C TYR A 88 22.55 -12.73 -3.29
N GLY A 89 23.15 -12.87 -2.11
CA GLY A 89 24.61 -12.89 -1.93
C GLY A 89 25.24 -11.49 -1.85
N HIS A 90 24.44 -10.42 -2.00
CA HIS A 90 24.91 -9.03 -2.01
C HIS A 90 24.09 -8.12 -1.06
N TYR A 91 23.29 -8.67 -0.15
CA TYR A 91 22.35 -7.86 0.68
C TYR A 91 23.03 -6.69 1.38
N GLN A 92 24.17 -6.92 2.04
CA GLN A 92 24.88 -5.85 2.73
C GLN A 92 25.41 -4.80 1.75
N GLN A 93 26.02 -5.25 0.66
CA GLN A 93 26.56 -4.36 -0.37
C GLN A 93 25.46 -3.50 -1.03
N ASP A 94 24.32 -4.10 -1.34
CA ASP A 94 23.19 -3.39 -1.95
C ASP A 94 22.54 -2.42 -0.95
N ALA A 95 22.37 -2.82 0.32
CA ALA A 95 21.87 -1.94 1.37
C ALA A 95 22.80 -0.74 1.59
N ASP A 96 24.11 -0.96 1.62
CA ASP A 96 25.13 0.11 1.70
C ASP A 96 25.05 1.04 0.49
N GLN A 97 24.89 0.51 -0.70
CA GLN A 97 24.82 1.28 -1.93
C GLN A 97 23.52 2.12 -2.01
N PHE A 98 22.38 1.54 -1.64
CA PHE A 98 21.09 2.26 -1.57
C PHE A 98 21.13 3.37 -0.52
N ALA A 99 21.71 3.09 0.64
CA ALA A 99 21.89 4.09 1.68
C ALA A 99 22.83 5.23 1.23
N ALA A 100 23.94 4.90 0.56
CA ALA A 100 24.88 5.88 0.00
C ALA A 100 24.25 6.71 -1.13
N TRP A 101 23.32 6.15 -1.89
CA TRP A 101 22.54 6.90 -2.88
C TRP A 101 21.42 7.73 -2.24
N GLY A 102 21.17 7.61 -0.93
CA GLY A 102 20.22 8.44 -0.20
C GLY A 102 18.78 7.94 -0.21
N PHE A 103 18.53 6.66 -0.54
CA PHE A 103 17.18 6.12 -0.46
C PHE A 103 16.65 6.01 0.97
N ASP A 104 15.34 6.18 1.12
CA ASP A 104 14.61 6.17 2.39
C ASP A 104 13.79 4.89 2.57
N ALA A 105 13.53 4.18 1.47
CA ALA A 105 12.71 2.97 1.46
C ALA A 105 13.18 1.99 0.39
N ILE A 106 13.00 0.70 0.65
CA ILE A 106 13.34 -0.37 -0.28
C ILE A 106 12.15 -1.32 -0.39
N LYS A 107 11.63 -1.50 -1.61
CA LYS A 107 10.71 -2.59 -1.94
C LYS A 107 11.56 -3.79 -2.37
N VAL A 108 11.39 -4.90 -1.68
CA VAL A 108 12.08 -6.14 -2.00
C VAL A 108 11.09 -7.17 -2.50
N ASP A 109 11.22 -7.56 -3.74
CA ASP A 109 10.39 -8.57 -4.40
C ASP A 109 10.93 -9.99 -4.14
N PHE A 110 10.16 -10.99 -4.53
CA PHE A 110 10.50 -12.40 -4.32
C PHE A 110 10.29 -13.27 -5.56
N CYS A 111 9.78 -12.75 -6.64
CA CYS A 111 9.44 -13.57 -7.80
C CYS A 111 10.69 -14.24 -8.43
N GLY A 112 11.83 -13.58 -8.45
CA GLY A 112 13.11 -14.20 -8.85
C GLY A 112 13.57 -15.27 -7.85
N ALA A 113 13.42 -15.01 -6.55
CA ALA A 113 13.78 -15.97 -5.51
C ALA A 113 12.83 -17.19 -5.46
N ALA A 114 11.54 -17.01 -5.71
CA ALA A 114 10.57 -18.11 -5.75
C ALA A 114 10.94 -19.15 -6.83
N GLN A 115 11.35 -18.70 -8.00
CA GLN A 115 11.77 -19.57 -9.09
C GLN A 115 13.06 -20.37 -8.76
N GLN A 116 13.83 -19.90 -7.79
CA GLN A 116 15.10 -20.52 -7.35
C GLN A 116 14.93 -21.40 -6.10
N GLY A 117 13.69 -21.59 -5.61
CA GLY A 117 13.38 -22.46 -4.47
C GLY A 117 13.81 -21.89 -3.10
N PHE A 118 14.01 -20.59 -2.99
CA PHE A 118 14.33 -19.96 -1.71
C PHE A 118 13.12 -19.80 -0.79
N THR A 119 13.40 -19.67 0.50
CA THR A 119 12.38 -19.45 1.55
C THR A 119 12.25 -17.95 1.86
N PRO A 120 11.08 -17.33 1.69
CA PRO A 120 10.89 -15.89 1.85
C PRO A 120 11.39 -15.37 3.19
N ARG A 121 10.92 -15.93 4.29
CA ARG A 121 11.29 -15.48 5.64
C ARG A 121 12.80 -15.39 5.83
N THR A 122 13.56 -16.38 5.37
CA THR A 122 15.02 -16.41 5.51
C THR A 122 15.68 -15.27 4.75
N LEU A 123 15.30 -15.06 3.48
CA LEU A 123 15.92 -14.03 2.65
C LEU A 123 15.58 -12.63 3.14
N TYR A 124 14.32 -12.37 3.47
CA TYR A 124 13.90 -11.06 3.98
C TYR A 124 14.50 -10.73 5.35
N THR A 125 14.66 -11.71 6.23
CA THR A 125 15.35 -11.51 7.50
C THR A 125 16.82 -11.13 7.27
N GLY A 126 17.49 -11.77 6.32
CA GLY A 126 18.86 -11.42 5.93
C GLY A 126 18.95 -10.02 5.35
N PHE A 127 18.02 -9.64 4.48
CA PHE A 127 18.01 -8.31 3.88
C PHE A 127 17.68 -7.22 4.92
N ALA A 128 16.74 -7.46 5.82
CA ALA A 128 16.41 -6.54 6.92
C ALA A 128 17.61 -6.31 7.85
N SER A 129 18.40 -7.35 8.11
CA SER A 129 19.67 -7.20 8.86
C SER A 129 20.66 -6.30 8.12
N ALA A 130 20.83 -6.52 6.81
CA ALA A 130 21.70 -5.68 5.99
C ALA A 130 21.25 -4.20 5.94
N ILE A 131 19.93 -3.95 5.88
CA ILE A 131 19.38 -2.59 5.95
C ILE A 131 19.73 -1.94 7.30
N ARG A 132 19.51 -2.65 8.40
CA ARG A 132 19.82 -2.13 9.75
C ARG A 132 21.31 -1.83 9.94
N ASP A 133 22.15 -2.73 9.41
CA ASP A 133 23.59 -2.73 9.61
C ASP A 133 24.34 -2.00 8.47
N ASN A 134 23.63 -1.18 7.64
CA ASN A 134 24.28 -0.45 6.56
C ASN A 134 25.34 0.52 7.06
N SER A 135 26.42 0.66 6.29
CA SER A 135 27.63 1.38 6.68
C SER A 135 27.43 2.87 6.97
N SER A 136 26.39 3.49 6.43
CA SER A 136 26.08 4.89 6.67
C SER A 136 25.20 5.13 7.90
N GLY A 137 24.57 4.07 8.45
CA GLY A 137 23.58 4.16 9.52
C GLY A 137 22.25 4.82 9.08
N ARG A 138 22.04 4.99 7.76
CA ARG A 138 20.80 5.59 7.25
C ARG A 138 19.63 4.66 7.49
N PRO A 139 18.56 5.11 8.20
CA PRO A 139 17.35 4.31 8.32
C PRO A 139 16.63 4.22 6.98
N MET A 140 16.22 3.00 6.62
CA MET A 140 15.42 2.75 5.42
C MET A 140 14.24 1.85 5.75
N ILE A 141 13.07 2.20 5.23
CA ILE A 141 11.86 1.39 5.34
C ILE A 141 12.00 0.15 4.44
N LEU A 142 11.65 -1.02 4.96
CA LEU A 142 11.54 -2.24 4.17
C LEU A 142 10.07 -2.51 3.85
N ASN A 143 9.74 -2.58 2.56
CA ASN A 143 8.49 -3.10 2.03
C ASN A 143 8.75 -4.49 1.43
N VAL A 144 8.07 -5.51 1.95
CA VAL A 144 8.18 -6.89 1.50
C VAL A 144 7.11 -7.18 0.46
N CYS A 145 7.51 -7.54 -0.74
CA CYS A 145 6.61 -7.93 -1.82
C CYS A 145 6.67 -9.43 -2.07
N ASN A 146 6.22 -10.21 -1.10
CA ASN A 146 6.06 -11.66 -1.24
C ASN A 146 4.59 -12.03 -1.04
N PHE A 147 3.90 -12.25 -2.12
CA PHE A 147 2.53 -12.72 -2.19
C PHE A 147 2.44 -14.14 -2.76
N TRP A 148 3.55 -14.71 -3.15
CA TRP A 148 3.59 -15.87 -3.99
C TRP A 148 3.68 -17.16 -3.20
N THR A 149 2.67 -18.02 -3.34
CA THR A 149 2.80 -19.44 -3.03
C THR A 149 2.84 -20.25 -4.33
N PRO A 150 3.68 -21.29 -4.43
CA PRO A 150 3.61 -22.21 -5.57
C PRO A 150 2.17 -22.69 -5.77
N GLY A 151 1.61 -22.52 -6.98
CA GLY A 151 0.23 -22.88 -7.32
C GLY A 151 -0.81 -21.77 -7.26
N GLN A 152 -0.44 -20.52 -6.91
CA GLN A 152 -1.36 -19.38 -6.91
C GLN A 152 -1.52 -18.64 -8.23
N LEU A 153 -0.69 -18.97 -9.23
CA LEU A 153 -0.76 -18.37 -10.59
C LEU A 153 -2.07 -18.62 -11.33
N ASP A 154 -2.87 -19.55 -10.89
CA ASP A 154 -4.09 -20.00 -11.53
C ASP A 154 -5.37 -19.41 -10.91
N GLY A 155 -5.27 -18.28 -10.20
CA GLY A 155 -6.42 -17.53 -9.68
C GLY A 155 -7.07 -18.12 -8.44
N LYS A 156 -6.43 -19.10 -7.79
CA LYS A 156 -6.87 -19.63 -6.51
C LYS A 156 -6.42 -18.72 -5.38
N ARG A 157 -7.29 -18.47 -4.41
CA ARG A 157 -6.96 -17.71 -3.21
C ARG A 157 -5.69 -18.22 -2.55
N PRO A 158 -4.79 -17.32 -2.08
CA PRO A 158 -3.68 -17.73 -1.24
C PRO A 158 -4.19 -18.54 -0.06
N THR A 159 -3.79 -19.78 0.02
CA THR A 159 -3.91 -20.49 1.28
C THR A 159 -2.73 -20.04 2.13
N TYR A 160 -2.94 -19.18 3.10
CA TYR A 160 -1.96 -18.82 4.15
C TYR A 160 -1.53 -20.03 5.00
N ALA A 161 -1.88 -21.23 4.57
CA ALA A 161 -1.56 -22.50 5.21
C ALA A 161 -0.05 -22.81 5.22
N ASN A 162 0.74 -22.15 4.37
CA ASN A 162 2.20 -22.30 4.40
C ASN A 162 2.81 -21.13 5.18
N SER A 163 3.27 -21.40 6.41
CA SER A 163 3.89 -20.42 7.29
C SER A 163 5.09 -19.66 6.69
N SER A 164 5.76 -20.23 5.69
CA SER A 164 6.90 -19.59 5.00
C SER A 164 6.47 -18.47 4.06
N TYR A 165 5.24 -18.53 3.55
CA TYR A 165 4.69 -17.57 2.60
C TYR A 165 3.63 -16.64 3.20
N GLY A 166 3.14 -16.94 4.39
CA GLY A 166 2.20 -16.09 5.12
C GLY A 166 2.92 -14.88 5.72
N ASN A 167 3.07 -13.79 4.98
CA ASN A 167 3.79 -12.60 5.42
C ASN A 167 3.31 -12.08 6.77
N ALA A 168 2.00 -12.06 7.01
CA ALA A 168 1.40 -11.61 8.26
C ALA A 168 1.90 -12.37 9.51
N LEU A 169 2.48 -13.58 9.35
CA LEU A 169 2.96 -14.40 10.45
C LEU A 169 4.39 -14.04 10.91
N TRP A 170 5.20 -13.42 10.05
CA TRP A 170 6.61 -13.15 10.35
C TRP A 170 7.08 -11.74 9.95
N ALA A 171 6.49 -11.13 8.93
CA ALA A 171 6.92 -9.84 8.42
C ALA A 171 6.80 -8.69 9.44
N PRO A 172 5.85 -8.68 10.39
CA PRO A 172 5.81 -7.66 11.46
C PRO A 172 7.10 -7.54 12.28
N GLN A 173 7.92 -8.60 12.32
CA GLN A 173 9.20 -8.61 13.03
C GLN A 173 10.39 -8.20 12.16
N VAL A 174 10.16 -8.01 10.85
CA VAL A 174 11.22 -7.88 9.85
C VAL A 174 11.08 -6.59 9.05
N ALA A 175 9.85 -6.16 8.74
CA ALA A 175 9.57 -5.08 7.80
C ALA A 175 8.52 -4.09 8.32
N GLN A 176 8.47 -2.92 7.71
CA GLN A 176 7.47 -1.88 8.01
C GLN A 176 6.20 -2.03 7.17
N SER A 177 6.26 -2.73 6.05
CA SER A 177 5.06 -3.13 5.31
C SER A 177 5.31 -4.40 4.50
N TRP A 178 4.25 -5.11 4.17
CA TRP A 178 4.32 -6.35 3.39
C TRP A 178 3.05 -6.58 2.61
N ARG A 179 3.19 -7.02 1.37
CA ARG A 179 2.08 -7.40 0.53
C ARG A 179 1.31 -8.57 1.14
N THR A 180 0.00 -8.47 1.14
CA THR A 180 -0.92 -9.47 1.71
C THR A 180 -1.47 -10.43 0.67
N ASP A 181 -1.46 -10.04 -0.60
CA ASP A 181 -1.88 -10.87 -1.73
C ASP A 181 -1.07 -10.52 -2.99
N THR A 182 -1.40 -11.18 -4.09
CA THR A 182 -0.82 -10.94 -5.42
C THR A 182 -1.14 -9.53 -5.93
N ASP A 183 -0.45 -9.12 -7.00
CA ASP A 183 -0.65 -7.82 -7.62
C ASP A 183 -2.13 -7.54 -7.91
N ILE A 184 -2.56 -6.33 -7.54
CA ILE A 184 -3.94 -5.89 -7.72
C ILE A 184 -4.31 -5.70 -9.19
N GLY A 185 -3.30 -5.42 -10.02
CA GLY A 185 -3.45 -5.28 -11.47
C GLY A 185 -2.17 -5.55 -12.21
N GLY A 186 -2.28 -6.11 -13.41
CA GLY A 186 -1.18 -6.14 -14.36
C GLY A 186 -0.92 -4.72 -14.91
N THR A 187 0.10 -4.59 -15.75
CA THR A 187 0.52 -3.30 -16.32
C THR A 187 -0.67 -2.49 -16.86
N GLY A 188 -1.13 -1.53 -16.06
CA GLY A 188 -2.05 -0.49 -16.49
C GLY A 188 -3.55 -0.76 -16.35
N ARG A 189 -4.00 -1.91 -15.79
CA ARG A 189 -5.42 -2.15 -15.59
C ARG A 189 -5.74 -2.89 -14.29
N ILE A 190 -6.67 -2.32 -13.52
CA ILE A 190 -7.27 -2.93 -12.33
C ILE A 190 -8.74 -3.23 -12.62
N VAL A 191 -9.21 -4.38 -12.17
CA VAL A 191 -10.63 -4.71 -12.09
C VAL A 191 -11.05 -4.74 -10.61
N PHE A 192 -12.26 -4.28 -10.30
CA PHE A 192 -12.72 -4.14 -8.92
C PHE A 192 -12.72 -5.47 -8.15
N ALA A 193 -12.93 -6.58 -8.83
CA ALA A 193 -12.80 -7.92 -8.23
C ALA A 193 -11.41 -8.19 -7.61
N ASN A 194 -10.34 -7.63 -8.20
CA ASN A 194 -9.00 -7.73 -7.62
C ASN A 194 -8.86 -6.86 -6.36
N VAL A 195 -9.49 -5.67 -6.34
CA VAL A 195 -9.56 -4.83 -5.14
C VAL A 195 -10.21 -5.59 -3.99
N LEU A 196 -11.33 -6.26 -4.25
CA LEU A 196 -12.05 -7.04 -3.24
C LEU A 196 -11.22 -8.25 -2.77
N ARG A 197 -10.54 -8.94 -3.69
CA ARG A 197 -9.65 -10.06 -3.36
C ARG A 197 -8.52 -9.61 -2.42
N ASN A 198 -7.85 -8.51 -2.74
CA ASN A 198 -6.73 -8.00 -1.93
C ASN A 198 -7.23 -7.46 -0.58
N LEU A 199 -8.43 -6.85 -0.55
CA LEU A 199 -9.08 -6.44 0.69
C LEU A 199 -9.39 -7.63 1.62
N ASP A 200 -9.94 -8.71 1.06
CA ASP A 200 -10.23 -9.93 1.81
C ASP A 200 -8.95 -10.54 2.42
N ALA A 201 -7.87 -10.58 1.64
CA ALA A 201 -6.59 -11.11 2.08
C ALA A 201 -5.96 -10.24 3.19
N ASP A 202 -6.03 -8.93 3.05
CA ASP A 202 -5.57 -7.96 4.04
C ASP A 202 -6.39 -8.06 5.34
N GLY A 203 -7.71 -8.09 5.21
CA GLY A 203 -8.66 -8.20 6.31
C GLY A 203 -8.56 -9.50 7.12
N ALA A 204 -7.92 -10.53 6.58
CA ALA A 204 -7.77 -11.83 7.26
C ALA A 204 -6.79 -11.77 8.45
N HIS A 205 -5.86 -10.81 8.48
CA HIS A 205 -4.81 -10.71 9.50
C HIS A 205 -4.69 -9.32 10.14
N PRO A 206 -5.78 -8.73 10.66
CA PRO A 206 -5.76 -7.35 11.13
C PRO A 206 -4.83 -7.11 12.32
N ARG A 207 -4.50 -8.17 13.09
CA ARG A 207 -3.59 -8.08 14.24
C ARG A 207 -2.11 -8.05 13.86
N ALA A 208 -1.78 -8.38 12.62
CA ALA A 208 -0.42 -8.26 12.12
C ALA A 208 -0.04 -6.79 11.88
N SER A 209 -1.03 -5.96 11.53
CA SER A 209 -0.86 -4.53 11.29
C SER A 209 -0.94 -3.72 12.57
N GLY A 210 -0.13 -2.67 12.67
CA GLY A 210 -0.09 -1.76 13.82
C GLY A 210 0.93 -0.64 13.64
N PRO A 211 1.10 0.24 14.64
CA PRO A 211 2.03 1.35 14.53
C PRO A 211 3.44 0.93 14.13
N GLY A 212 3.91 1.44 13.00
CA GLY A 212 5.24 1.14 12.44
C GLY A 212 5.34 -0.09 11.55
N HIS A 213 4.25 -0.86 11.38
CA HIS A 213 4.23 -2.05 10.53
C HIS A 213 2.82 -2.33 10.00
N TRP A 214 2.67 -2.52 8.68
CA TRP A 214 1.39 -2.44 8.00
C TRP A 214 1.19 -3.57 7.00
N ASN A 215 -0.01 -4.16 6.99
CA ASN A 215 -0.51 -4.95 5.88
C ASN A 215 -0.63 -4.05 4.64
N ASP A 216 -0.25 -4.57 3.49
CA ASP A 216 -0.23 -3.83 2.23
C ASP A 216 -1.07 -4.58 1.17
N PRO A 217 -2.30 -4.14 0.91
CA PRO A 217 -3.17 -4.75 -0.09
C PRO A 217 -2.84 -4.30 -1.52
N ASP A 218 -1.69 -3.67 -1.74
CA ASP A 218 -1.21 -3.12 -2.98
C ASP A 218 -1.70 -1.69 -3.28
N TYR A 219 -1.24 -1.12 -4.36
CA TYR A 219 -1.39 0.28 -4.71
C TYR A 219 -2.83 0.71 -5.03
N LEU A 220 -3.08 2.02 -4.85
CA LEU A 220 -4.27 2.70 -5.36
C LEU A 220 -4.13 2.94 -6.86
N GLY A 221 -5.12 2.51 -7.63
CA GLY A 221 -5.10 2.65 -9.09
C GLY A 221 -6.29 3.40 -9.68
N PRO A 222 -6.57 4.64 -9.24
CA PRO A 222 -7.62 5.42 -9.87
C PRO A 222 -7.26 5.68 -11.33
N GLN A 223 -8.27 5.64 -12.21
CA GLN A 223 -8.11 5.78 -13.66
C GLN A 223 -7.35 4.61 -14.36
N LEU A 224 -7.01 3.54 -13.63
CA LEU A 224 -6.43 2.33 -14.21
C LEU A 224 -7.53 1.27 -14.50
N GLY A 225 -8.58 1.64 -15.21
CA GLY A 225 -9.65 0.73 -15.61
C GLY A 225 -10.85 0.68 -14.67
N MET A 226 -10.75 1.21 -13.47
CA MET A 226 -11.86 1.35 -12.53
C MET A 226 -12.70 2.60 -12.81
N THR A 227 -13.98 2.52 -12.49
CA THR A 227 -14.87 3.69 -12.41
C THR A 227 -14.47 4.58 -11.22
N SER A 228 -14.95 5.82 -11.22
CA SER A 228 -14.72 6.73 -10.08
C SER A 228 -15.32 6.20 -8.76
N ALA A 229 -16.43 5.47 -8.83
CA ALA A 229 -17.06 4.86 -7.66
C ALA A 229 -16.19 3.73 -7.09
N GLU A 230 -15.67 2.86 -7.93
CA GLU A 230 -14.75 1.78 -7.53
C GLU A 230 -13.43 2.33 -6.97
N ALA A 231 -12.85 3.36 -7.59
CA ALA A 231 -11.65 4.01 -7.08
C ALA A 231 -11.89 4.68 -5.70
N GLN A 232 -13.06 5.31 -5.51
CA GLN A 232 -13.46 5.85 -4.22
C GLN A 232 -13.68 4.75 -3.18
N ALA A 233 -14.27 3.61 -3.58
CA ALA A 233 -14.42 2.45 -2.71
C ALA A 233 -13.05 1.88 -2.31
N GLN A 234 -12.11 1.76 -3.24
CA GLN A 234 -10.75 1.33 -2.94
C GLN A 234 -10.10 2.24 -1.89
N LEU A 235 -10.09 3.57 -2.09
CA LEU A 235 -9.50 4.49 -1.11
C LEU A 235 -10.22 4.44 0.25
N THR A 236 -11.54 4.27 0.26
CA THR A 236 -12.32 4.05 1.49
C THR A 236 -11.83 2.82 2.24
N MET A 237 -11.71 1.70 1.55
CA MET A 237 -11.36 0.43 2.20
C MET A 237 -9.89 0.39 2.60
N TRP A 238 -8.97 0.92 1.80
CA TRP A 238 -7.56 1.07 2.18
C TRP A 238 -7.41 1.93 3.44
N SER A 239 -8.21 3.01 3.55
CA SER A 239 -8.21 3.84 4.77
C SER A 239 -8.78 3.10 5.99
N ILE A 240 -9.77 2.25 5.82
CA ILE A 240 -10.31 1.40 6.91
C ILE A 240 -9.25 0.39 7.38
N VAL A 241 -8.57 -0.27 6.47
CA VAL A 241 -7.55 -1.27 6.83
C VAL A 241 -6.18 -0.66 7.19
N ALA A 242 -6.05 0.68 7.19
CA ALA A 242 -4.80 1.39 7.49
C ALA A 242 -3.64 0.97 6.58
N ALA A 243 -3.92 0.82 5.30
CA ALA A 243 -2.95 0.38 4.31
C ALA A 243 -1.94 1.48 3.96
N PRO A 244 -0.72 1.14 3.55
CA PRO A 244 0.14 2.10 2.86
C PRO A 244 -0.57 2.65 1.62
N LEU A 245 -0.81 3.95 1.55
CA LEU A 245 -1.48 4.58 0.41
C LEU A 245 -0.45 4.90 -0.68
N ILE A 246 -0.23 3.96 -1.60
CA ILE A 246 0.70 4.09 -2.72
C ILE A 246 -0.10 4.34 -3.99
N ILE A 247 0.15 5.44 -4.70
CA ILE A 247 -0.51 5.74 -5.98
C ILE A 247 0.24 5.01 -7.10
N GLY A 248 -0.43 4.05 -7.76
CA GLY A 248 0.13 3.33 -8.91
C GLY A 248 -0.20 3.98 -10.26
N SER A 249 -1.10 4.95 -10.29
CA SER A 249 -1.40 5.74 -11.48
C SER A 249 -0.37 6.84 -11.69
N ASP A 250 -0.10 7.21 -12.94
CA ASP A 250 0.76 8.34 -13.24
C ASP A 250 0.12 9.65 -12.77
N PRO A 251 0.73 10.39 -11.83
CA PRO A 251 0.17 11.64 -11.32
C PRO A 251 -0.09 12.69 -12.41
N ARG A 252 0.69 12.68 -13.49
CA ARG A 252 0.59 13.62 -14.61
C ARG A 252 -0.71 13.43 -15.42
N GLU A 253 -1.31 12.25 -15.34
CA GLU A 253 -2.53 11.89 -16.08
C GLU A 253 -3.79 11.95 -15.21
N LEU A 254 -3.65 12.22 -13.92
CA LEU A 254 -4.79 12.26 -13.01
C LEU A 254 -5.69 13.47 -13.27
N SER A 255 -6.99 13.22 -13.36
CA SER A 255 -7.99 14.28 -13.43
C SER A 255 -8.03 15.08 -12.13
N ARG A 256 -8.45 16.35 -12.21
CA ARG A 256 -8.67 17.18 -11.00
C ARG A 256 -9.66 16.56 -10.01
N ALA A 257 -10.63 15.81 -10.50
CA ALA A 257 -11.59 15.09 -9.64
C ALA A 257 -10.90 13.98 -8.87
N THR A 258 -10.03 13.21 -9.52
CA THR A 258 -9.24 12.14 -8.90
C THR A 258 -8.25 12.71 -7.88
N ILE A 259 -7.56 13.79 -8.20
CA ILE A 259 -6.65 14.48 -7.26
C ILE A 259 -7.43 14.90 -6.01
N ARG A 260 -8.58 15.57 -6.15
CA ARG A 260 -9.42 15.94 -5.00
C ARG A 260 -9.91 14.74 -4.18
N MET A 261 -10.16 13.62 -4.82
CA MET A 261 -10.52 12.37 -4.14
C MET A 261 -9.34 11.88 -3.26
N LEU A 262 -8.14 11.81 -3.84
CA LEU A 262 -6.92 11.37 -3.13
C LEU A 262 -6.49 12.33 -2.02
N GLU A 263 -6.76 13.63 -2.15
CA GLU A 263 -6.45 14.66 -1.15
C GLU A 263 -7.52 14.81 -0.05
N ASN A 264 -8.57 14.00 -0.04
CA ASN A 264 -9.66 14.17 0.92
C ASN A 264 -9.16 13.97 2.36
N ARG A 265 -8.95 15.08 3.06
CA ARG A 265 -8.35 15.12 4.41
C ARG A 265 -9.12 14.30 5.44
N ARG A 266 -10.46 14.18 5.31
CA ARG A 266 -11.28 13.41 6.24
C ARG A 266 -11.06 11.91 6.05
N VAL A 267 -10.97 11.47 4.80
CA VAL A 267 -10.66 10.07 4.46
C VAL A 267 -9.24 9.73 4.88
N LEU A 268 -8.28 10.58 4.54
CA LEU A 268 -6.88 10.41 4.95
C LEU A 268 -6.72 10.43 6.48
N ALA A 269 -7.51 11.21 7.21
CA ALA A 269 -7.49 11.22 8.67
C ALA A 269 -7.99 9.90 9.30
N VAL A 270 -8.82 9.13 8.58
CA VAL A 270 -9.19 7.77 8.99
C VAL A 270 -8.03 6.83 8.81
N ASP A 271 -7.34 6.92 7.68
CA ASP A 271 -6.15 6.11 7.39
C ASP A 271 -5.04 6.40 8.40
N GLN A 272 -4.69 7.65 8.57
CA GLN A 272 -3.56 8.16 9.36
C GLN A 272 -3.88 8.34 10.86
N ASP A 273 -4.96 7.73 11.38
CA ASP A 273 -5.28 7.84 12.80
C ASP A 273 -4.19 7.23 13.66
N ARG A 274 -3.76 7.98 14.69
CA ARG A 274 -2.59 7.66 15.53
C ARG A 274 -2.69 6.35 16.33
N LEU A 275 -3.89 5.76 16.46
CA LEU A 275 -4.00 4.42 17.03
C LEU A 275 -3.32 3.37 16.15
N GLY A 276 -3.22 3.62 14.83
CA GLY A 276 -2.63 2.69 13.88
C GLY A 276 -3.31 1.33 13.86
N VAL A 277 -4.56 1.25 14.26
CA VAL A 277 -5.31 -0.01 14.32
C VAL A 277 -6.01 -0.25 13.00
N GLN A 278 -5.80 -1.41 12.43
CA GLN A 278 -6.52 -1.85 11.24
C GLN A 278 -8.00 -2.10 11.56
N GLY A 279 -8.90 -1.64 10.68
CA GLY A 279 -10.32 -1.95 10.74
C GLY A 279 -10.61 -3.40 10.36
N THR A 280 -11.75 -3.90 10.80
CA THR A 280 -12.19 -5.26 10.54
C THR A 280 -13.59 -5.30 9.96
N GLU A 281 -13.88 -6.33 9.17
CA GLU A 281 -15.24 -6.67 8.79
C GLU A 281 -16.01 -7.15 10.02
N ILE A 282 -17.16 -6.54 10.29
CA ILE A 282 -17.98 -6.86 11.46
C ILE A 282 -19.33 -7.49 11.09
N ALA A 283 -19.76 -7.33 9.84
CA ALA A 283 -20.99 -7.95 9.35
C ALA A 283 -20.99 -8.06 7.84
N VAL A 284 -21.60 -9.13 7.34
CA VAL A 284 -21.91 -9.36 5.92
C VAL A 284 -23.38 -9.74 5.80
N ASP A 285 -24.09 -9.11 4.87
CA ASP A 285 -25.45 -9.47 4.47
C ASP A 285 -25.57 -9.42 2.96
N GLY A 286 -25.60 -10.58 2.35
CA GLY A 286 -25.56 -10.72 0.89
C GLY A 286 -24.29 -10.10 0.30
N THR A 287 -24.46 -9.02 -0.48
CA THR A 287 -23.34 -8.25 -1.06
C THR A 287 -22.97 -7.01 -0.24
N GLY A 288 -23.65 -6.77 0.88
CA GLY A 288 -23.40 -5.66 1.78
C GLY A 288 -22.43 -6.05 2.89
N GLN A 289 -21.37 -5.28 3.05
CA GLN A 289 -20.38 -5.46 4.11
C GLN A 289 -20.32 -4.22 5.00
N VAL A 290 -20.13 -4.44 6.30
CA VAL A 290 -19.89 -3.39 7.30
C VAL A 290 -18.49 -3.61 7.87
N TRP A 291 -17.66 -2.58 7.77
CA TRP A 291 -16.32 -2.56 8.35
C TRP A 291 -16.23 -1.49 9.41
N ALA A 292 -15.52 -1.74 10.50
CA ALA A 292 -15.32 -0.78 11.58
C ALA A 292 -13.86 -0.69 12.00
N LYS A 293 -13.40 0.55 12.20
CA LYS A 293 -12.04 0.88 12.65
C LYS A 293 -12.10 1.74 13.90
N PRO A 294 -11.43 1.36 14.99
CA PRO A 294 -11.27 2.26 16.14
C PRO A 294 -10.38 3.45 15.78
N LEU A 295 -10.78 4.63 16.24
CA LEU A 295 -10.04 5.88 16.07
C LEU A 295 -9.75 6.50 17.44
N THR A 296 -8.76 7.39 17.45
CA THR A 296 -8.43 8.19 18.65
C THR A 296 -9.65 8.93 19.20
N GLY A 297 -9.66 9.15 20.52
CA GLY A 297 -10.78 9.84 21.19
C GLY A 297 -12.08 9.01 21.31
N GLY A 298 -11.99 7.70 21.19
CA GLY A 298 -13.16 6.80 21.29
C GLY A 298 -14.06 6.79 20.06
N ARG A 299 -13.72 7.53 19.01
CA ARG A 299 -14.43 7.56 17.73
C ARG A 299 -14.31 6.23 16.99
N ARG A 300 -15.16 6.04 16.00
CA ARG A 300 -15.12 4.89 15.08
C ARG A 300 -15.24 5.35 13.64
N ALA A 301 -14.42 4.82 12.76
CA ALA A 301 -14.72 4.86 11.32
C ALA A 301 -15.56 3.64 10.95
N VAL A 302 -16.52 3.83 10.07
CA VAL A 302 -17.44 2.80 9.58
C VAL A 302 -17.51 2.90 8.07
N ALA A 303 -17.15 1.82 7.37
CA ALA A 303 -17.38 1.70 5.95
C ALA A 303 -18.58 0.78 5.68
N LEU A 304 -19.45 1.21 4.78
CA LEU A 304 -20.55 0.43 4.22
C LEU A 304 -20.16 0.14 2.76
N LEU A 305 -19.77 -1.10 2.47
CA LEU A 305 -19.32 -1.54 1.15
C LEU A 305 -20.39 -2.42 0.50
N ASN A 306 -20.74 -2.10 -0.74
CA ASN A 306 -21.59 -2.93 -1.57
C ASN A 306 -20.76 -3.54 -2.71
N THR A 307 -20.63 -4.85 -2.71
CA THR A 307 -19.90 -5.63 -3.74
C THR A 307 -20.82 -6.16 -4.84
N GLY A 308 -22.09 -5.78 -4.81
CA GLY A 308 -23.12 -6.26 -5.73
C GLY A 308 -23.42 -5.28 -6.85
N ARG A 309 -24.28 -5.72 -7.77
CA ARG A 309 -24.66 -4.99 -8.98
C ARG A 309 -25.94 -4.16 -8.84
N ARG A 310 -26.53 -4.06 -7.66
CA ARG A 310 -27.75 -3.29 -7.37
C ARG A 310 -27.52 -2.40 -6.16
N THR A 311 -28.14 -1.25 -6.12
CA THR A 311 -28.18 -0.42 -4.92
C THR A 311 -28.90 -1.17 -3.81
N ILE A 312 -28.27 -1.27 -2.64
CA ILE A 312 -28.81 -1.94 -1.47
C ILE A 312 -28.73 -1.03 -0.24
N ARG A 313 -29.60 -1.25 0.71
CA ARG A 313 -29.51 -0.61 2.02
C ARG A 313 -28.60 -1.44 2.91
N ILE A 314 -27.54 -0.80 3.42
CA ILE A 314 -26.65 -1.41 4.42
C ILE A 314 -26.84 -0.65 5.73
N ALA A 315 -26.91 -1.39 6.84
CA ALA A 315 -27.14 -0.81 8.16
C ALA A 315 -26.26 -1.47 9.22
N THR A 316 -25.91 -0.68 10.24
CA THR A 316 -25.23 -1.15 11.44
C THR A 316 -25.72 -0.38 12.66
N THR A 317 -25.28 -0.76 13.85
CA THR A 317 -25.61 -0.05 15.09
C THR A 317 -24.33 0.42 15.78
N ALA A 318 -24.49 1.44 16.62
CA ALA A 318 -23.37 1.94 17.43
C ALA A 318 -22.75 0.85 18.30
N MET A 319 -23.57 -0.06 18.84
CA MET A 319 -23.07 -1.18 19.64
C MET A 319 -22.24 -2.15 18.80
N ALA A 320 -22.67 -2.47 17.59
CA ALA A 320 -21.95 -3.36 16.68
C ALA A 320 -20.56 -2.82 16.30
N ILE A 321 -20.42 -1.50 16.18
CA ILE A 321 -19.13 -0.86 15.91
C ILE A 321 -18.28 -0.58 17.16
N GLY A 322 -18.71 -1.07 18.33
CA GLY A 322 -17.96 -0.95 19.58
C GLY A 322 -18.14 0.35 20.37
N ILE A 323 -19.21 1.10 20.12
CA ILE A 323 -19.60 2.26 20.95
C ILE A 323 -20.58 1.79 22.02
N LYS A 324 -20.12 1.75 23.27
CA LYS A 324 -20.86 1.10 24.37
C LYS A 324 -21.96 1.96 25.03
N ARG A 325 -21.93 3.28 24.89
CA ARG A 325 -22.90 4.21 25.52
C ARG A 325 -23.01 5.51 24.72
N ALA A 326 -24.14 5.74 24.11
CA ALA A 326 -24.63 7.08 23.80
C ALA A 326 -26.13 6.99 23.46
N GLY A 327 -26.92 7.89 23.98
CA GLY A 327 -28.29 8.06 23.53
C GLY A 327 -28.36 8.65 22.13
N ARG A 328 -27.33 9.40 21.74
CA ARG A 328 -27.15 9.99 20.41
C ARG A 328 -25.67 10.11 20.08
N TYR A 329 -25.32 9.95 18.81
CA TYR A 329 -23.95 10.15 18.29
C TYR A 329 -23.96 11.05 17.08
N GLU A 330 -22.87 11.78 16.88
CA GLU A 330 -22.63 12.48 15.65
C GLU A 330 -22.04 11.50 14.61
N VAL A 331 -22.59 11.54 13.41
CA VAL A 331 -22.15 10.76 12.26
C VAL A 331 -21.76 11.72 11.14
N GLU A 332 -20.47 11.81 10.86
CA GLU A 332 -19.93 12.58 9.75
C GLU A 332 -19.69 11.68 8.54
N ASN A 333 -20.21 12.06 7.37
CA ASN A 333 -19.81 11.44 6.12
C ASN A 333 -18.44 12.00 5.71
N ALA A 334 -17.40 11.16 5.73
CA ALA A 334 -16.02 11.58 5.48
C ALA A 334 -15.78 12.08 4.04
N TRP A 335 -16.64 11.69 3.09
CA TRP A 335 -16.49 12.12 1.70
C TRP A 335 -16.93 13.56 1.46
N ASN A 336 -17.97 14.02 2.15
CA ASN A 336 -18.55 15.34 1.90
C ASN A 336 -18.64 16.25 3.15
N GLY A 337 -18.28 15.75 4.33
CA GLY A 337 -18.30 16.47 5.60
C GLY A 337 -19.69 16.75 6.15
N ARG A 338 -20.75 16.14 5.60
CA ARG A 338 -22.10 16.29 6.16
C ARG A 338 -22.21 15.53 7.47
N THR A 339 -22.70 16.20 8.47
CA THR A 339 -22.97 15.63 9.80
C THR A 339 -24.44 15.40 10.02
N SER A 340 -24.75 14.39 10.81
CA SER A 340 -26.09 14.09 11.30
C SER A 340 -26.01 13.51 12.71
N THR A 341 -27.07 13.67 13.49
CA THR A 341 -27.18 13.05 14.81
C THR A 341 -28.11 11.85 14.72
N VAL A 342 -27.64 10.67 15.13
CA VAL A 342 -28.43 9.43 15.11
C VAL A 342 -28.55 8.82 16.50
N ALA A 343 -29.64 8.08 16.72
CA ALA A 343 -29.94 7.43 17.99
C ALA A 343 -30.03 5.91 17.82
N GLY A 344 -28.95 5.27 17.33
CA GLY A 344 -28.89 3.80 17.28
C GLY A 344 -28.45 3.20 15.97
N THR A 345 -29.08 3.51 14.86
CA THR A 345 -28.81 2.89 13.57
C THR A 345 -28.11 3.84 12.64
N ILE A 346 -27.02 3.38 12.06
CA ILE A 346 -26.30 4.01 10.94
C ILE A 346 -26.67 3.22 9.70
N SER A 347 -27.32 3.85 8.72
CA SER A 347 -27.71 3.16 7.49
C SER A 347 -27.68 4.08 6.28
N ALA A 348 -27.40 3.52 5.12
CA ALA A 348 -27.44 4.24 3.85
C ALA A 348 -27.82 3.32 2.68
N GLN A 349 -28.27 3.93 1.59
CA GLN A 349 -28.33 3.29 0.29
C GLN A 349 -26.93 3.35 -0.32
N VAL A 350 -26.37 2.20 -0.65
CA VAL A 350 -25.02 2.07 -1.23
C VAL A 350 -25.14 1.56 -2.67
N ALA A 351 -24.63 2.35 -3.61
CA ALA A 351 -24.66 2.01 -5.03
C ALA A 351 -23.81 0.75 -5.33
N PRO A 352 -23.98 0.13 -6.50
CA PRO A 352 -23.13 -0.99 -6.93
C PRO A 352 -21.64 -0.65 -6.85
N ASP A 353 -20.82 -1.63 -6.49
CA ASP A 353 -19.35 -1.55 -6.47
C ASP A 353 -18.82 -0.24 -5.84
N SER A 354 -19.43 0.15 -4.71
CA SER A 354 -19.10 1.40 -4.04
C SER A 354 -19.08 1.27 -2.52
N ALA A 355 -18.46 2.24 -1.86
CA ALA A 355 -18.39 2.32 -0.41
C ALA A 355 -18.71 3.73 0.10
N LEU A 356 -19.35 3.81 1.25
CA LEU A 356 -19.53 5.03 2.04
C LEU A 356 -18.67 4.94 3.30
N LEU A 357 -18.09 6.07 3.69
CA LEU A 357 -17.24 6.17 4.88
C LEU A 357 -17.84 7.20 5.86
N TYR A 358 -18.04 6.76 7.09
CA TYR A 358 -18.54 7.59 8.19
C TYR A 358 -17.54 7.60 9.34
N VAL A 359 -17.43 8.76 10.00
CA VAL A 359 -16.78 8.87 11.31
C VAL A 359 -17.88 9.09 12.34
N VAL A 360 -17.90 8.24 13.37
CA VAL A 360 -18.91 8.25 14.44
C VAL A 360 -18.24 8.71 15.72
N THR A 361 -18.78 9.79 16.28
CA THR A 361 -18.33 10.37 17.55
C THR A 361 -19.42 10.11 18.61
N PRO A 362 -19.04 9.46 19.75
CA PRO A 362 -19.96 9.20 20.86
C PRO A 362 -20.54 10.45 21.50
#